data_791604b652281fe05b072debdfe0f452
#
_entry.id   791604b652281fe05b072debdfe0f452
#
_cell.length_a   1.000
_cell.length_b   1.000
_cell.length_c   1.000
_cell.angle_alpha   90.00
_cell.angle_beta   90.00
_cell.angle_gamma   90.00
#
_symmetry.space_group_name_H-M   'P 1'
#
loop_
_entity.id
_entity.type
_entity.pdbx_description
1 polymer ?
#
loop_
_entity_poly.entity_id
_entity_poly.type
_entity_poly.pdbx_seq_one_letter_code
_entity_poly.pdbx_strand_id
1 'polypeptide(L)'
;MKRNRLTTLTMVLAMAGFSGAMVRAMATDPQAPTKASTPNAKIERGAYLVRIMGCNDCHTPLKMGPRGPEPDMSRALTGHPAEMAMPPAPPAAGPWLWSGAATSTAFAGPWGVSFTANLTPDPETGLGKWTEEMFVATMRTGRHQGKGRPVLPPMPVQNLAALTDADISAVFAYLQSLPPVKNRVPAPIEPTEERK
;
A
#
# COMPACT_ATOMS: atom_id res chain seq x y z
N MET A 1 -24.56 47.31 55.81
CA MET A 1 -25.43 46.86 56.93
C MET A 1 -26.40 45.84 56.43
N LYS A 2 -26.62 44.81 57.23
CA LYS A 2 -27.54 43.66 57.22
C LYS A 2 -26.88 42.34 56.90
N ARG A 3 -26.51 41.68 57.95
CA ARG A 3 -26.16 40.27 58.11
C ARG A 3 -27.45 39.45 58.00
N ASN A 4 -27.48 38.40 57.19
CA ASN A 4 -28.45 37.35 57.38
C ASN A 4 -27.73 36.02 57.56
N ARG A 5 -27.93 35.47 58.73
CA ARG A 5 -27.56 34.10 59.14
C ARG A 5 -28.65 33.18 58.65
N LEU A 6 -28.32 32.07 58.03
CA LEU A 6 -29.26 30.95 57.94
C LEU A 6 -28.54 29.63 58.19
N THR A 7 -28.84 29.12 59.27
CA THR A 7 -28.98 27.81 59.87
C THR A 7 -28.58 26.59 59.03
N THR A 8 -27.62 25.89 59.61
CA THR A 8 -27.18 24.54 59.31
C THR A 8 -28.28 23.52 59.63
N LEU A 9 -28.64 22.67 58.66
CA LEU A 9 -29.45 21.48 58.90
C LEU A 9 -28.62 20.26 58.52
N THR A 10 -28.15 19.55 59.54
CA THR A 10 -27.39 18.31 59.40
C THR A 10 -28.38 17.16 59.20
N MET A 11 -28.33 16.52 58.03
CA MET A 11 -29.05 15.29 57.77
C MET A 11 -28.07 14.14 57.68
N VAL A 12 -28.03 13.32 58.70
CA VAL A 12 -27.29 12.07 58.76
C VAL A 12 -28.08 11.03 57.96
N LEU A 13 -27.55 10.55 56.86
CA LEU A 13 -28.11 9.41 56.12
C LEU A 13 -27.16 8.22 56.26
N ALA A 14 -27.66 7.18 56.93
CA ALA A 14 -26.98 5.91 57.11
C ALA A 14 -26.81 5.22 55.75
N MET A 15 -25.58 4.94 55.34
CA MET A 15 -25.30 4.08 54.19
C MET A 15 -25.22 2.62 54.63
N ALA A 16 -26.20 1.85 54.29
CA ALA A 16 -26.15 0.39 54.33
C ALA A 16 -25.29 -0.10 53.15
N GLY A 17 -24.25 -0.84 53.49
CA GLY A 17 -23.34 -1.41 52.48
C GLY A 17 -24.02 -2.47 51.62
N PHE A 18 -23.92 -2.31 50.31
CA PHE A 18 -24.18 -3.35 49.32
C PHE A 18 -22.89 -3.64 48.58
N SER A 19 -22.13 -4.62 49.07
CA SER A 19 -21.00 -5.19 48.32
C SER A 19 -21.55 -6.08 47.21
N GLY A 20 -21.87 -5.47 46.08
CA GLY A 20 -22.12 -6.20 44.83
C GLY A 20 -20.82 -6.44 44.09
N ALA A 21 -20.28 -7.66 44.13
CA ALA A 21 -19.22 -8.10 43.28
C ALA A 21 -19.70 -8.07 41.80
N MET A 22 -19.27 -7.03 41.07
CA MET A 22 -19.53 -6.90 39.64
C MET A 22 -18.61 -7.86 38.92
N VAL A 23 -19.05 -9.09 38.67
CA VAL A 23 -18.42 -10.03 37.74
C VAL A 23 -18.55 -9.41 36.35
N ARG A 24 -17.45 -8.81 35.89
CA ARG A 24 -17.32 -8.32 34.53
C ARG A 24 -17.20 -9.54 33.62
N ALA A 25 -18.33 -9.99 33.05
CA ALA A 25 -18.34 -10.96 31.99
C ALA A 25 -17.55 -10.34 30.82
N MET A 26 -16.34 -10.84 30.58
CA MET A 26 -15.64 -10.59 29.32
C MET A 26 -16.52 -11.21 28.23
N ALA A 27 -17.22 -10.37 27.50
CA ALA A 27 -17.86 -10.77 26.25
C ALA A 27 -16.73 -11.18 25.32
N THR A 28 -16.53 -12.48 25.13
CA THR A 28 -15.79 -13.01 24.00
C THR A 28 -16.58 -12.64 22.77
N ASP A 29 -16.05 -11.67 22.03
CA ASP A 29 -16.56 -11.30 20.71
C ASP A 29 -16.65 -12.60 19.89
N PRO A 30 -17.83 -13.01 19.40
CA PRO A 30 -17.93 -14.18 18.58
C PRO A 30 -17.22 -13.88 17.27
N GLN A 31 -15.96 -14.31 17.18
CA GLN A 31 -15.17 -14.26 15.98
C GLN A 31 -15.98 -14.91 14.87
N ALA A 32 -16.51 -14.11 13.95
CA ALA A 32 -17.28 -14.60 12.81
C ALA A 32 -16.50 -15.77 12.18
N PRO A 33 -17.13 -16.89 11.86
CA PRO A 33 -16.43 -18.04 11.29
C PRO A 33 -15.70 -17.57 10.05
N THR A 34 -14.39 -17.69 10.07
CA THR A 34 -13.53 -17.48 8.89
C THR A 34 -13.95 -18.51 7.86
N LYS A 35 -14.89 -18.10 6.99
CA LYS A 35 -15.31 -18.90 5.84
C LYS A 35 -14.04 -19.13 5.03
N ALA A 36 -13.59 -20.38 4.92
CA ALA A 36 -12.45 -20.71 4.07
C ALA A 36 -12.71 -20.08 2.70
N SER A 37 -11.89 -19.10 2.32
CA SER A 37 -12.10 -18.39 1.08
C SER A 37 -11.84 -19.36 -0.07
N THR A 38 -12.81 -19.54 -0.94
CA THR A 38 -12.61 -20.27 -2.19
C THR A 38 -11.49 -19.57 -2.98
N PRO A 39 -10.74 -20.28 -3.84
CA PRO A 39 -9.71 -19.64 -4.67
C PRO A 39 -10.21 -18.40 -5.40
N ASN A 40 -11.46 -18.39 -5.84
CA ASN A 40 -12.10 -17.25 -6.49
C ASN A 40 -12.30 -16.06 -5.54
N ALA A 41 -12.77 -16.31 -4.32
CA ALA A 41 -12.95 -15.25 -3.30
C ALA A 41 -11.61 -14.60 -2.90
N LYS A 42 -10.50 -15.37 -2.87
CA LYS A 42 -9.16 -14.83 -2.65
C LYS A 42 -8.73 -13.90 -3.77
N ILE A 43 -8.94 -14.30 -5.03
CA ILE A 43 -8.64 -13.48 -6.22
C ILE A 43 -9.51 -12.22 -6.24
N GLU A 44 -10.81 -12.32 -5.98
CA GLU A 44 -11.73 -11.18 -5.91
C GLU A 44 -11.32 -10.17 -4.83
N ARG A 45 -10.90 -10.66 -3.64
CA ARG A 45 -10.34 -9.82 -2.59
C ARG A 45 -9.06 -9.11 -3.04
N GLY A 46 -8.17 -9.82 -3.73
CA GLY A 46 -6.95 -9.26 -4.30
C GLY A 46 -7.23 -8.18 -5.34
N ALA A 47 -8.17 -8.43 -6.26
CA ALA A 47 -8.60 -7.46 -7.26
C ALA A 47 -9.15 -6.18 -6.63
N TYR A 48 -9.96 -6.32 -5.60
CA TYR A 48 -10.47 -5.18 -4.83
C TYR A 48 -9.33 -4.38 -4.19
N LEU A 49 -8.39 -5.06 -3.51
CA LEU A 49 -7.26 -4.42 -2.85
C LEU A 49 -6.34 -3.69 -3.85
N VAL A 50 -5.97 -4.33 -4.96
CA VAL A 50 -5.16 -3.71 -6.03
C VAL A 50 -5.80 -2.43 -6.54
N ARG A 51 -7.13 -2.41 -6.66
CA ARG A 51 -7.87 -1.22 -7.11
C ARG A 51 -7.87 -0.12 -6.05
N ILE A 52 -8.23 -0.42 -4.79
CA ILE A 52 -8.37 0.62 -3.76
C ILE A 52 -7.04 1.16 -3.27
N MET A 53 -5.96 0.37 -3.37
CA MET A 53 -4.60 0.82 -3.04
C MET A 53 -3.93 1.60 -4.18
N GLY A 54 -4.60 1.79 -5.31
CA GLY A 54 -4.09 2.57 -6.43
C GLY A 54 -2.89 1.93 -7.14
N CYS A 55 -2.75 0.60 -7.17
CA CYS A 55 -1.61 -0.05 -7.83
C CYS A 55 -1.54 0.34 -9.32
N ASN A 56 -2.69 0.49 -9.97
CA ASN A 56 -2.77 0.91 -11.37
C ASN A 56 -2.27 2.35 -11.59
N ASP A 57 -2.31 3.23 -10.59
CA ASP A 57 -1.97 4.65 -10.76
C ASP A 57 -0.49 4.84 -11.14
N CYS A 58 0.35 3.90 -10.71
CA CYS A 58 1.78 3.89 -11.04
C CYS A 58 2.19 2.70 -11.92
N HIS A 59 1.55 1.52 -11.79
CA HIS A 59 1.95 0.32 -12.51
C HIS A 59 1.26 0.12 -13.87
N THR A 60 0.30 1.01 -14.23
CA THR A 60 -0.30 1.06 -15.56
C THR A 60 0.11 2.37 -16.22
N PRO A 61 0.80 2.35 -17.38
CA PRO A 61 1.24 3.59 -18.00
C PRO A 61 0.05 4.44 -18.43
N LEU A 62 0.16 5.76 -18.27
CA LEU A 62 -0.79 6.72 -18.82
C LEU A 62 -0.51 6.93 -20.31
N LYS A 63 -1.56 7.11 -21.09
CA LYS A 63 -1.57 7.59 -22.48
C LYS A 63 -2.45 8.83 -22.61
N MET A 64 -2.26 9.59 -23.66
CA MET A 64 -3.15 10.72 -23.97
C MET A 64 -4.45 10.21 -24.56
N GLY A 65 -5.54 10.50 -23.88
CA GLY A 65 -6.90 10.28 -24.35
C GLY A 65 -7.57 11.61 -24.76
N PRO A 66 -8.83 11.54 -25.20
CA PRO A 66 -9.58 12.73 -25.66
C PRO A 66 -9.77 13.82 -24.60
N ARG A 67 -9.68 13.47 -23.32
CA ARG A 67 -9.90 14.38 -22.18
C ARG A 67 -8.64 14.63 -21.34
N GLY A 68 -7.50 14.18 -21.81
CA GLY A 68 -6.23 14.26 -21.10
C GLY A 68 -5.63 12.89 -20.81
N PRO A 69 -4.63 12.81 -19.90
CA PRO A 69 -4.00 11.56 -19.55
C PRO A 69 -5.01 10.56 -18.94
N GLU A 70 -4.98 9.33 -19.43
CA GLU A 70 -5.81 8.21 -18.94
C GLU A 70 -4.99 6.93 -18.88
N PRO A 71 -5.32 5.96 -17.98
CA PRO A 71 -4.62 4.68 -17.92
C PRO A 71 -4.75 3.90 -19.23
N ASP A 72 -3.63 3.42 -19.75
CA ASP A 72 -3.64 2.47 -20.86
C ASP A 72 -3.96 1.06 -20.37
N MET A 73 -5.23 0.72 -20.31
CA MET A 73 -5.68 -0.56 -19.79
C MET A 73 -5.27 -1.76 -20.66
N SER A 74 -4.79 -1.56 -21.89
CA SER A 74 -4.16 -2.63 -22.68
C SER A 74 -2.80 -3.03 -22.11
N ARG A 75 -2.22 -2.18 -21.26
CA ARG A 75 -0.95 -2.38 -20.56
C ARG A 75 -1.13 -2.34 -19.02
N ALA A 76 -2.29 -2.77 -18.55
CA ALA A 76 -2.61 -2.77 -17.13
C ALA A 76 -1.55 -3.54 -16.32
N LEU A 77 -1.01 -2.88 -15.28
CA LEU A 77 -0.04 -3.45 -14.33
C LEU A 77 1.29 -3.93 -14.96
N THR A 78 1.61 -3.51 -16.18
CA THR A 78 2.88 -3.90 -16.84
C THR A 78 4.08 -3.07 -16.42
N GLY A 79 3.89 -1.99 -15.68
CA GLY A 79 4.95 -1.08 -15.25
C GLY A 79 5.43 -0.12 -16.34
N HIS A 80 6.63 0.40 -16.18
CA HIS A 80 7.22 1.35 -17.12
C HIS A 80 7.49 0.68 -18.48
N PRO A 81 7.04 1.30 -19.60
CA PRO A 81 7.26 0.76 -20.94
C PRO A 81 8.75 0.55 -21.26
N ALA A 82 9.14 -0.67 -21.61
CA ALA A 82 10.53 -1.02 -21.89
C ALA A 82 11.13 -0.22 -23.07
N GLU A 83 10.29 0.17 -24.02
CA GLU A 83 10.67 0.94 -25.21
C GLU A 83 10.81 2.45 -24.96
N MET A 84 10.35 2.93 -23.78
CA MET A 84 10.41 4.34 -23.43
C MET A 84 11.71 4.67 -22.71
N ALA A 85 12.68 5.20 -23.45
CA ALA A 85 13.88 5.76 -22.85
C ALA A 85 13.57 7.08 -22.16
N MET A 86 13.93 7.19 -20.88
CA MET A 86 13.78 8.43 -20.13
C MET A 86 14.98 9.35 -20.36
N PRO A 87 14.75 10.65 -20.64
CA PRO A 87 15.83 11.64 -20.63
C PRO A 87 16.41 11.76 -19.21
N PRO A 88 17.57 12.44 -19.05
CA PRO A 88 18.08 12.77 -17.72
C PRO A 88 16.98 13.42 -16.86
N ALA A 89 16.90 12.99 -15.61
CA ALA A 89 15.89 13.53 -14.70
C ALA A 89 16.08 15.03 -14.49
N PRO A 90 15.02 15.84 -14.49
CA PRO A 90 15.12 17.26 -14.18
C PRO A 90 15.72 17.45 -12.79
N PRO A 91 16.56 18.47 -12.56
CA PRO A 91 17.05 18.75 -11.23
C PRO A 91 15.87 19.09 -10.30
N ALA A 92 15.96 18.66 -9.04
CA ALA A 92 15.04 19.13 -8.01
C ALA A 92 15.23 20.65 -7.84
N ALA A 93 14.15 21.41 -7.84
CA ALA A 93 14.20 22.86 -7.73
C ALA A 93 13.18 23.36 -6.72
N GLY A 94 13.61 24.28 -5.84
CA GLY A 94 12.77 24.89 -4.81
C GLY A 94 12.19 23.85 -3.84
N PRO A 95 10.89 23.95 -3.51
CA PRO A 95 10.24 23.03 -2.57
C PRO A 95 9.90 21.65 -3.17
N TRP A 96 10.16 21.44 -4.46
CA TRP A 96 9.87 20.16 -5.12
C TRP A 96 10.95 19.13 -4.79
N LEU A 97 10.55 18.04 -4.13
CA LEU A 97 11.45 16.96 -3.73
C LEU A 97 11.64 15.92 -4.83
N TRP A 98 10.62 15.70 -5.65
CA TRP A 98 10.63 14.69 -6.71
C TRP A 98 9.67 15.08 -7.85
N SER A 99 9.85 14.45 -8.99
CA SER A 99 9.02 14.60 -10.19
C SER A 99 8.65 13.25 -10.79
N GLY A 100 7.49 13.20 -11.47
CA GLY A 100 7.00 12.03 -12.18
C GLY A 100 6.99 12.23 -13.68
N ALA A 101 7.21 11.17 -14.44
CA ALA A 101 7.02 11.14 -15.88
C ALA A 101 5.53 11.28 -16.26
N ALA A 102 5.24 11.76 -17.47
CA ALA A 102 3.89 11.88 -17.99
C ALA A 102 3.12 10.55 -18.05
N THR A 103 3.84 9.43 -18.12
CA THR A 103 3.25 8.09 -18.05
C THR A 103 2.91 7.63 -16.64
N SER A 104 3.26 8.39 -15.59
CA SER A 104 3.13 7.98 -14.17
C SER A 104 3.86 6.68 -13.81
N THR A 105 4.91 6.31 -14.56
CA THR A 105 5.65 5.04 -14.38
C THR A 105 7.14 5.19 -14.15
N ALA A 106 7.67 6.43 -14.18
CA ALA A 106 9.04 6.75 -13.81
C ALA A 106 9.06 7.98 -12.89
N PHE A 107 9.90 7.94 -11.85
CA PHE A 107 9.93 8.97 -10.81
C PHE A 107 11.38 9.30 -10.45
N ALA A 108 11.70 10.59 -10.49
CA ALA A 108 13.03 11.11 -10.17
C ALA A 108 13.03 11.88 -8.85
N GLY A 109 14.00 11.59 -8.00
CA GLY A 109 14.15 12.25 -6.70
C GLY A 109 15.56 12.04 -6.11
N PRO A 110 15.73 12.27 -4.79
CA PRO A 110 17.02 12.07 -4.12
C PRO A 110 17.57 10.63 -4.24
N TRP A 111 16.72 9.68 -4.57
CA TRP A 111 17.07 8.27 -4.80
C TRP A 111 17.55 7.98 -6.22
N GLY A 112 17.67 8.97 -7.09
CA GLY A 112 17.90 8.81 -8.54
C GLY A 112 16.60 8.68 -9.31
N VAL A 113 16.49 7.70 -10.23
CA VAL A 113 15.27 7.43 -10.98
C VAL A 113 14.78 6.01 -10.70
N SER A 114 13.54 5.90 -10.24
CA SER A 114 12.84 4.63 -10.11
C SER A 114 11.87 4.41 -11.27
N PHE A 115 11.73 3.14 -11.67
CA PHE A 115 10.74 2.70 -12.66
C PHE A 115 9.79 1.71 -12.01
N THR A 116 8.50 1.83 -12.31
CA THR A 116 7.49 0.93 -11.76
C THR A 116 7.60 -0.46 -12.38
N ALA A 117 7.56 -1.48 -11.55
CA ALA A 117 7.77 -2.86 -11.96
C ALA A 117 6.59 -3.44 -12.76
N ASN A 118 6.87 -4.43 -13.60
CA ASN A 118 5.86 -5.30 -14.20
C ASN A 118 5.31 -6.24 -13.12
N LEU A 119 4.02 -6.08 -12.80
CA LEU A 119 3.30 -6.88 -11.80
C LEU A 119 2.52 -8.04 -12.43
N THR A 120 2.55 -8.21 -13.76
CA THR A 120 1.93 -9.37 -14.41
C THR A 120 2.75 -10.64 -14.17
N PRO A 121 2.15 -11.84 -14.30
CA PRO A 121 2.86 -13.10 -14.04
C PRO A 121 3.73 -13.55 -15.22
N ASP A 122 4.39 -12.60 -15.91
CA ASP A 122 5.38 -12.96 -16.92
C ASP A 122 6.61 -13.56 -16.24
N PRO A 123 7.08 -14.76 -16.68
CA PRO A 123 8.16 -15.49 -15.99
C PRO A 123 9.56 -14.88 -16.18
N GLU A 124 9.76 -13.98 -17.16
CA GLU A 124 11.05 -13.37 -17.43
C GLU A 124 11.16 -11.94 -16.94
N THR A 125 10.03 -11.22 -16.93
CA THR A 125 10.04 -9.77 -16.74
C THR A 125 9.09 -9.29 -15.65
N GLY A 126 8.23 -10.17 -15.11
CA GLY A 126 7.23 -9.89 -14.10
C GLY A 126 7.33 -10.79 -12.87
N LEU A 127 6.17 -11.12 -12.30
CA LEU A 127 6.06 -11.91 -11.07
C LEU A 127 5.93 -13.42 -11.30
N GLY A 128 6.04 -13.95 -12.53
CA GLY A 128 5.72 -15.33 -12.85
C GLY A 128 6.60 -16.39 -12.16
N LYS A 129 7.83 -16.01 -11.73
CA LYS A 129 8.73 -16.88 -10.96
C LYS A 129 8.75 -16.57 -9.46
N TRP A 130 7.92 -15.63 -9.00
CA TRP A 130 7.84 -15.30 -7.60
C TRP A 130 6.97 -16.30 -6.86
N THR A 131 7.36 -16.62 -5.64
CA THR A 131 6.50 -17.33 -4.69
C THR A 131 5.70 -16.33 -3.86
N GLU A 132 4.66 -16.80 -3.20
CA GLU A 132 3.88 -15.99 -2.26
C GLU A 132 4.76 -15.47 -1.12
N GLU A 133 5.68 -16.31 -0.62
CA GLU A 133 6.61 -15.94 0.45
C GLU A 133 7.56 -14.81 0.02
N MET A 134 8.08 -14.85 -1.22
CA MET A 134 8.91 -13.78 -1.77
C MET A 134 8.13 -12.46 -1.87
N PHE A 135 6.86 -12.54 -2.26
CA PHE A 135 5.99 -11.37 -2.37
C PHE A 135 5.66 -10.78 -0.99
N VAL A 136 5.26 -11.63 -0.03
CA VAL A 136 5.02 -11.24 1.37
C VAL A 136 6.29 -10.61 1.97
N ALA A 137 7.44 -11.25 1.82
CA ALA A 137 8.70 -10.74 2.32
C ALA A 137 9.07 -9.37 1.70
N THR A 138 8.77 -9.15 0.41
CA THR A 138 8.97 -7.85 -0.24
C THR A 138 8.10 -6.78 0.41
N MET A 139 6.82 -7.05 0.64
CA MET A 139 5.89 -6.10 1.26
C MET A 139 6.30 -5.77 2.71
N ARG A 140 6.78 -6.77 3.47
CA ARG A 140 7.20 -6.60 4.87
C ARG A 140 8.52 -5.84 5.03
N THR A 141 9.50 -6.15 4.18
CA THR A 141 10.87 -5.62 4.33
C THR A 141 11.16 -4.40 3.48
N GLY A 142 10.32 -4.12 2.48
CA GLY A 142 10.60 -3.11 1.45
C GLY A 142 11.83 -3.46 0.59
N ARG A 143 12.15 -4.74 0.47
CA ARG A 143 13.27 -5.22 -0.33
C ARG A 143 12.80 -6.21 -1.38
N HIS A 144 13.31 -6.09 -2.58
CA HIS A 144 13.01 -7.00 -3.68
C HIS A 144 13.25 -8.46 -3.28
N GLN A 145 12.24 -9.31 -3.37
CA GLN A 145 12.23 -10.70 -2.89
C GLN A 145 12.63 -10.85 -1.41
N GLY A 146 12.36 -9.83 -0.59
CA GLY A 146 12.62 -9.83 0.85
C GLY A 146 14.05 -9.48 1.27
N LYS A 147 15.04 -9.54 0.38
CA LYS A 147 16.47 -9.40 0.71
C LYS A 147 17.32 -8.66 -0.33
N GLY A 148 16.79 -8.43 -1.52
CA GLY A 148 17.50 -7.75 -2.60
C GLY A 148 17.60 -6.23 -2.41
N ARG A 149 17.71 -5.48 -3.50
CA ARG A 149 17.73 -4.01 -3.47
C ARG A 149 16.49 -3.44 -2.78
N PRO A 150 16.57 -2.24 -2.19
CA PRO A 150 15.40 -1.55 -1.67
C PRO A 150 14.35 -1.30 -2.78
N VAL A 151 13.09 -1.37 -2.41
CA VAL A 151 12.00 -0.83 -3.22
C VAL A 151 12.04 0.69 -3.09
N LEU A 152 12.15 1.38 -4.21
CA LEU A 152 12.37 2.83 -4.23
C LEU A 152 11.05 3.61 -4.17
N PRO A 153 11.09 4.86 -3.68
CA PRO A 153 9.96 5.77 -3.76
C PRO A 153 9.50 5.97 -5.22
N PRO A 154 8.21 6.30 -5.45
CA PRO A 154 7.18 6.62 -4.45
C PRO A 154 6.40 5.42 -3.92
N MET A 155 6.84 4.17 -4.14
CA MET A 155 6.15 2.99 -3.64
C MET A 155 5.91 3.10 -2.12
N PRO A 156 4.65 3.05 -1.62
CA PRO A 156 4.32 3.31 -0.21
C PRO A 156 4.53 2.05 0.65
N VAL A 157 5.79 1.61 0.77
CA VAL A 157 6.15 0.34 1.44
C VAL A 157 5.64 0.25 2.87
N GLN A 158 5.69 1.36 3.64
CA GLN A 158 5.19 1.37 5.02
C GLN A 158 3.70 1.03 5.09
N ASN A 159 2.89 1.56 4.18
CA ASN A 159 1.46 1.29 4.13
C ASN A 159 1.19 -0.17 3.72
N LEU A 160 1.95 -0.68 2.76
CA LEU A 160 1.83 -2.07 2.31
C LEU A 160 2.28 -3.06 3.38
N ALA A 161 3.30 -2.70 4.16
CA ALA A 161 3.75 -3.50 5.30
C ALA A 161 2.71 -3.61 6.43
N ALA A 162 1.72 -2.73 6.48
CA ALA A 162 0.64 -2.77 7.46
C ALA A 162 -0.53 -3.70 7.08
N LEU A 163 -0.57 -4.19 5.83
CA LEU A 163 -1.59 -5.15 5.40
C LEU A 163 -1.48 -6.46 6.18
N THR A 164 -2.61 -7.16 6.33
CA THR A 164 -2.59 -8.54 6.87
C THR A 164 -1.91 -9.49 5.90
N ASP A 165 -1.37 -10.62 6.38
CA ASP A 165 -0.80 -11.64 5.49
C ASP A 165 -1.85 -12.19 4.53
N ALA A 166 -3.10 -12.34 4.99
CA ALA A 166 -4.21 -12.75 4.15
C ALA A 166 -4.48 -11.76 2.99
N ASP A 167 -4.38 -10.47 3.24
CA ASP A 167 -4.56 -9.44 2.21
C ASP A 167 -3.39 -9.40 1.22
N ILE A 168 -2.14 -9.50 1.71
CA ILE A 168 -0.96 -9.58 0.82
C ILE A 168 -1.05 -10.84 -0.06
N SER A 169 -1.44 -11.97 0.54
CA SER A 169 -1.66 -13.24 -0.16
C SER A 169 -2.76 -13.13 -1.22
N ALA A 170 -3.85 -12.42 -0.92
CA ALA A 170 -4.93 -12.17 -1.87
C ALA A 170 -4.47 -11.30 -3.04
N VAL A 171 -3.71 -10.23 -2.76
CA VAL A 171 -3.10 -9.39 -3.80
C VAL A 171 -2.22 -10.22 -4.73
N PHE A 172 -1.34 -11.05 -4.17
CA PHE A 172 -0.48 -11.92 -4.97
C PHE A 172 -1.29 -12.90 -5.82
N ALA A 173 -2.30 -13.55 -5.25
CA ALA A 173 -3.18 -14.46 -5.99
C ALA A 173 -3.87 -13.79 -7.17
N TYR A 174 -4.33 -12.55 -7.00
CA TYR A 174 -4.90 -11.77 -8.10
C TYR A 174 -3.86 -11.45 -9.18
N LEU A 175 -2.67 -10.97 -8.80
CA LEU A 175 -1.61 -10.64 -9.75
C LEU A 175 -1.17 -11.88 -10.55
N GLN A 176 -1.12 -13.06 -9.91
CA GLN A 176 -0.82 -14.32 -10.57
C GLN A 176 -1.97 -14.82 -11.49
N SER A 177 -3.18 -14.34 -11.31
CA SER A 177 -4.33 -14.69 -12.18
C SER A 177 -4.43 -13.85 -13.45
N LEU A 178 -3.60 -12.80 -13.57
CA LEU A 178 -3.61 -11.92 -14.74
C LEU A 178 -2.95 -12.58 -15.96
N PRO A 179 -3.28 -12.14 -17.17
CA PRO A 179 -2.51 -12.52 -18.35
C PRO A 179 -1.05 -12.07 -18.23
N PRO A 180 -0.07 -12.94 -18.54
CA PRO A 180 1.34 -12.53 -18.54
C PRO A 180 1.62 -11.58 -19.70
N VAL A 181 2.33 -10.48 -19.41
CA VAL A 181 2.76 -9.52 -20.42
C VAL A 181 4.27 -9.33 -20.31
N LYS A 182 5.00 -9.61 -21.40
CA LYS A 182 6.44 -9.42 -21.43
C LYS A 182 6.76 -7.92 -21.55
N ASN A 183 7.30 -7.35 -20.48
CA ASN A 183 7.76 -5.97 -20.43
C ASN A 183 8.97 -5.85 -19.48
N ARG A 184 10.18 -5.73 -20.04
CA ARG A 184 11.43 -5.63 -19.28
C ARG A 184 11.66 -4.19 -18.84
N VAL A 185 11.14 -3.85 -17.67
CA VAL A 185 11.34 -2.54 -17.07
C VAL A 185 12.85 -2.27 -16.86
N PRO A 186 13.35 -1.06 -17.18
CA PRO A 186 14.75 -0.68 -16.93
C PRO A 186 15.15 -0.80 -15.46
N ALA A 187 16.44 -1.01 -15.22
CA ALA A 187 16.98 -0.90 -13.86
C ALA A 187 16.90 0.54 -13.37
N PRO A 188 16.75 0.77 -12.06
CA PRO A 188 16.81 2.12 -11.49
C PRO A 188 18.13 2.81 -11.85
N ILE A 189 18.07 4.14 -11.98
CA ILE A 189 19.26 4.97 -12.21
C ILE A 189 19.68 5.55 -10.86
N GLU A 190 20.93 5.30 -10.47
CA GLU A 190 21.48 5.82 -9.21
C GLU A 190 21.56 7.36 -9.22
N PRO A 191 21.47 8.01 -8.07
CA PRO A 191 21.64 9.46 -7.98
C PRO A 191 23.05 9.86 -8.40
N THR A 192 23.17 10.94 -9.18
CA THR A 192 24.47 11.55 -9.45
C THR A 192 25.07 12.16 -8.19
N GLU A 193 26.41 12.20 -8.06
CA GLU A 193 27.09 12.72 -6.87
C GLU A 193 26.72 14.18 -6.54
N GLU A 194 26.33 14.96 -7.54
CA GLU A 194 25.90 16.35 -7.38
C GLU A 194 24.56 16.50 -6.63
N ARG A 195 23.86 15.41 -6.33
CA ARG A 195 22.57 15.38 -5.64
C ARG A 195 22.61 14.81 -4.22
N LYS A 196 23.82 14.60 -3.71
CA LYS A 196 24.02 14.22 -2.30
C LYS A 196 24.12 15.49 -1.40
#